data_9e15b984c7a6dc23c047bd751a02d747
#
_entry.id   9e15b984c7a6dc23c047bd751a02d747
#
_cell.length_a   1.000
_cell.length_b   1.000
_cell.length_c   1.000
_cell.angle_alpha   90.00
_cell.angle_beta   90.00
_cell.angle_gamma   90.00
#
_symmetry.space_group_name_H-M   'P 1'
#
loop_
_entity.id
_entity.type
_entity.pdbx_description
1 polymer ?
#
loop_
_entity_poly.entity_id
_entity_poly.type
_entity_poly.pdbx_seq_one_letter_code
_entity_poly.pdbx_strand_id
1 'polypeptide(L)'
;MPGYAAPLVVEFEDVAGSSCGALLPTGNVVDLFDGVEVTCVDNGMPVVLIRAEDLGLSGYESPAQLDADTELKARLESIRLQAGPLMHLGDVSQRNVPKMCLIAPAQAGGAISTRSFIPHRCHTSIGVFGAVSVAAACLIEGSVAASVACTVTGDIKHLSVEHPTGEFTVELRLGNDRLMSCGLMRTARLLFDGVVCIPWTLWPGNQGR
;
A
#
# COMPACT_ATOMS: atom_id res chain seq x y z
N MET A 1 16.24 -8.45 -9.79
CA MET A 1 16.58 -9.29 -10.98
C MET A 1 18.02 -9.00 -11.37
N PRO A 2 18.83 -9.97 -11.73
CA PRO A 2 20.18 -9.72 -12.20
C PRO A 2 20.18 -9.02 -13.57
N GLY A 3 21.00 -8.00 -13.74
CA GLY A 3 21.18 -7.23 -14.96
C GLY A 3 20.52 -5.84 -14.92
N TYR A 4 20.78 -5.04 -15.96
CA TYR A 4 20.29 -3.68 -16.10
C TYR A 4 19.21 -3.62 -17.18
N ALA A 5 18.16 -2.87 -16.92
CA ALA A 5 17.12 -2.51 -17.89
C ALA A 5 16.72 -1.05 -17.66
N ALA A 6 16.25 -0.39 -18.70
CA ALA A 6 15.77 0.98 -18.58
C ALA A 6 14.58 1.01 -17.61
N PRO A 7 14.51 1.97 -16.68
CA PRO A 7 13.35 2.15 -15.85
C PRO A 7 12.17 2.61 -16.71
N LEU A 8 10.98 2.12 -16.33
CA LEU A 8 9.71 2.60 -16.86
C LEU A 8 8.73 2.81 -15.69
N VAL A 9 7.90 3.81 -15.81
CA VAL A 9 6.84 4.08 -14.84
C VAL A 9 5.56 3.41 -15.33
N VAL A 10 4.97 2.56 -14.49
CA VAL A 10 3.63 2.02 -14.70
C VAL A 10 2.69 2.95 -13.96
N GLU A 11 1.99 3.79 -14.71
CA GLU A 11 1.11 4.84 -14.18
C GLU A 11 -0.30 4.27 -13.94
N PHE A 12 -0.94 4.71 -12.87
CA PHE A 12 -2.31 4.39 -12.49
C PHE A 12 -3.11 5.68 -12.40
N GLU A 13 -4.22 5.72 -13.11
CA GLU A 13 -5.16 6.83 -13.10
C GLU A 13 -6.43 6.42 -12.36
N ASP A 14 -7.12 7.36 -11.74
CA ASP A 14 -8.45 7.21 -11.11
C ASP A 14 -8.54 6.05 -10.09
N VAL A 15 -7.44 5.76 -9.37
CA VAL A 15 -7.42 4.69 -8.37
C VAL A 15 -7.82 5.15 -6.96
N ALA A 16 -7.88 6.46 -6.73
CA ALA A 16 -8.29 7.02 -5.45
C ALA A 16 -9.74 6.66 -5.15
N GLY A 17 -9.96 5.96 -4.04
CA GLY A 17 -11.29 5.51 -3.63
C GLY A 17 -11.88 4.37 -4.46
N SER A 18 -11.06 3.65 -5.25
CA SER A 18 -11.55 2.61 -6.15
C SER A 18 -12.32 1.47 -5.46
N SER A 19 -12.05 1.22 -4.18
CA SER A 19 -12.73 0.21 -3.38
C SER A 19 -13.73 0.80 -2.39
N CYS A 20 -13.45 1.99 -1.88
CA CYS A 20 -14.18 2.61 -0.76
C CYS A 20 -14.96 3.87 -1.16
N GLY A 21 -14.83 4.34 -2.41
CA GLY A 21 -15.53 5.52 -2.93
C GLY A 21 -14.81 6.86 -2.71
N ALA A 22 -13.81 6.92 -1.84
CA ALA A 22 -13.02 8.13 -1.58
C ALA A 22 -11.59 7.79 -1.14
N LEU A 23 -10.64 8.70 -1.37
CA LEU A 23 -9.26 8.57 -0.90
C LEU A 23 -9.19 8.45 0.63
N LEU A 24 -9.99 9.24 1.35
CA LEU A 24 -10.20 9.16 2.80
C LEU A 24 -11.64 8.63 3.04
N PRO A 25 -11.82 7.30 3.11
CA PRO A 25 -13.14 6.70 3.08
C PRO A 25 -14.00 7.04 4.31
N THR A 26 -13.38 7.29 5.47
CA THR A 26 -14.10 7.69 6.70
C THR A 26 -14.50 9.17 6.69
N GLY A 27 -13.97 9.96 5.75
CA GLY A 27 -14.13 11.42 5.72
C GLY A 27 -13.18 12.16 6.67
N ASN A 28 -12.43 11.44 7.50
CA ASN A 28 -11.48 12.00 8.45
C ASN A 28 -10.04 11.75 7.98
N VAL A 29 -9.14 12.66 8.35
CA VAL A 29 -7.69 12.45 8.17
C VAL A 29 -7.15 11.48 9.21
N VAL A 30 -7.66 11.57 10.45
CA VAL A 30 -7.33 10.68 11.56
C VAL A 30 -8.61 10.19 12.21
N ASP A 31 -8.69 8.89 12.41
CA ASP A 31 -9.70 8.20 13.21
C ASP A 31 -9.08 7.65 14.50
N LEU A 32 -9.91 7.33 15.49
CA LEU A 32 -9.48 6.73 16.75
C LEU A 32 -10.16 5.37 16.93
N PHE A 33 -9.37 4.28 16.93
CA PHE A 33 -9.84 2.92 17.19
C PHE A 33 -9.04 2.30 18.34
N ASP A 34 -9.71 1.75 19.32
CA ASP A 34 -9.11 1.14 20.52
C ASP A 34 -8.06 2.06 21.20
N GLY A 35 -8.32 3.39 21.17
CA GLY A 35 -7.42 4.39 21.71
C GLY A 35 -6.17 4.66 20.88
N VAL A 36 -6.13 4.18 19.63
CA VAL A 36 -5.00 4.36 18.68
C VAL A 36 -5.43 5.27 17.55
N GLU A 37 -4.62 6.28 17.25
CA GLU A 37 -4.79 7.14 16.08
C GLU A 37 -4.39 6.40 14.81
N VAL A 38 -5.24 6.46 13.80
CA VAL A 38 -5.02 5.81 12.50
C VAL A 38 -5.42 6.74 11.35
N THR A 39 -4.86 6.51 10.17
CA THR A 39 -5.37 7.09 8.91
C THR A 39 -5.88 5.97 8.04
N CYS A 40 -7.17 6.04 7.67
CA CYS A 40 -7.80 5.15 6.72
C CYS A 40 -7.67 5.73 5.31
N VAL A 41 -7.03 5.01 4.40
CA VAL A 41 -6.77 5.51 3.03
C VAL A 41 -7.06 4.43 2.00
N ASP A 42 -7.64 4.84 0.85
CA ASP A 42 -7.83 3.98 -0.33
C ASP A 42 -7.31 4.69 -1.59
N ASN A 43 -6.12 4.31 -2.04
CA ASN A 43 -5.59 4.72 -3.34
C ASN A 43 -5.26 3.46 -4.17
N GLY A 44 -6.31 2.69 -4.49
CA GLY A 44 -6.22 1.40 -5.16
C GLY A 44 -6.14 0.19 -4.22
N MET A 45 -5.90 0.42 -2.93
CA MET A 45 -5.98 -0.59 -1.87
C MET A 45 -6.41 0.07 -0.57
N PRO A 46 -7.50 -0.40 0.07
CA PRO A 46 -7.88 0.03 1.40
C PRO A 46 -6.82 -0.37 2.43
N VAL A 47 -6.24 0.64 3.10
CA VAL A 47 -5.20 0.46 4.11
C VAL A 47 -5.54 1.28 5.34
N VAL A 48 -5.31 0.72 6.52
CA VAL A 48 -5.32 1.41 7.81
C VAL A 48 -3.88 1.57 8.25
N LEU A 49 -3.43 2.81 8.36
CA LEU A 49 -2.06 3.17 8.77
C LEU A 49 -2.02 3.46 10.25
N ILE A 50 -1.04 2.89 10.94
CA ILE A 50 -0.84 3.00 12.39
C ILE A 50 0.65 3.27 12.64
N ARG A 51 0.99 4.26 13.43
CA ARG A 51 2.38 4.41 13.90
C ARG A 51 2.76 3.21 14.77
N ALA A 52 3.88 2.58 14.47
CA ALA A 52 4.35 1.42 15.23
C ALA A 52 4.54 1.74 16.72
N GLU A 53 5.02 2.95 17.02
CA GLU A 53 5.24 3.44 18.38
C GLU A 53 3.97 3.50 19.23
N ASP A 54 2.80 3.76 18.63
CA ASP A 54 1.51 3.79 19.32
C ASP A 54 1.07 2.39 19.80
N LEU A 55 1.70 1.35 19.26
CA LEU A 55 1.53 -0.04 19.70
C LEU A 55 2.73 -0.56 20.50
N GLY A 56 3.67 0.30 20.86
CA GLY A 56 4.87 -0.06 21.63
C GLY A 56 5.93 -0.80 20.81
N LEU A 57 5.89 -0.66 19.47
CA LEU A 57 6.81 -1.29 18.53
C LEU A 57 7.77 -0.28 17.92
N SER A 58 8.93 -0.76 17.46
CA SER A 58 9.90 0.07 16.75
C SER A 58 9.50 0.36 15.28
N GLY A 59 8.71 -0.54 14.68
CA GLY A 59 8.37 -0.53 13.24
C GLY A 59 9.42 -1.20 12.35
N TYR A 60 10.44 -1.83 12.97
CA TYR A 60 11.53 -2.50 12.25
C TYR A 60 11.62 -3.99 12.54
N GLU A 61 10.68 -4.52 13.32
CA GLU A 61 10.59 -5.94 13.62
C GLU A 61 10.54 -6.77 12.34
N SER A 62 11.12 -7.96 12.39
CA SER A 62 11.01 -8.91 11.30
C SER A 62 9.57 -9.45 11.16
N PRO A 63 9.15 -9.88 9.98
CA PRO A 63 7.85 -10.51 9.81
C PRO A 63 7.61 -11.69 10.75
N ALA A 64 8.64 -12.48 11.04
CA ALA A 64 8.55 -13.61 11.96
C ALA A 64 8.27 -13.18 13.41
N GLN A 65 8.88 -12.09 13.88
CA GLN A 65 8.61 -11.53 15.20
C GLN A 65 7.17 -11.04 15.30
N LEU A 66 6.71 -10.27 14.30
CA LEU A 66 5.34 -9.75 14.25
C LEU A 66 4.29 -10.87 14.11
N ASP A 67 4.58 -11.93 13.35
CA ASP A 67 3.70 -13.08 13.22
C ASP A 67 3.59 -13.91 14.51
N ALA A 68 4.63 -13.92 15.33
CA ALA A 68 4.64 -14.60 16.63
C ALA A 68 3.88 -13.81 17.72
N ASP A 69 3.70 -12.50 17.54
CA ASP A 69 3.02 -11.63 18.49
C ASP A 69 1.50 -11.76 18.35
N THR A 70 0.92 -12.59 19.21
CA THR A 70 -0.54 -12.86 19.19
C THR A 70 -1.36 -11.70 19.74
N GLU A 71 -0.81 -10.91 20.68
CA GLU A 71 -1.49 -9.75 21.26
C GLU A 71 -1.58 -8.62 20.25
N LEU A 72 -0.47 -8.32 19.56
CA LEU A 72 -0.46 -7.38 18.44
C LEU A 72 -1.50 -7.75 17.38
N LYS A 73 -1.51 -9.01 16.94
CA LYS A 73 -2.46 -9.47 15.91
C LYS A 73 -3.92 -9.36 16.35
N ALA A 74 -4.21 -9.64 17.60
CA ALA A 74 -5.56 -9.46 18.14
C ALA A 74 -5.96 -7.99 18.15
N ARG A 75 -5.04 -7.08 18.52
CA ARG A 75 -5.28 -5.64 18.52
C ARG A 75 -5.46 -5.09 17.10
N LEU A 76 -4.60 -5.50 16.14
CA LEU A 76 -4.75 -5.13 14.74
C LEU A 76 -6.08 -5.60 14.15
N GLU A 77 -6.52 -6.82 14.47
CA GLU A 77 -7.80 -7.35 14.01
C GLU A 77 -8.98 -6.58 14.62
N SER A 78 -8.94 -6.21 15.89
CA SER A 78 -9.96 -5.38 16.52
C SER A 78 -10.11 -4.04 15.78
N ILE A 79 -9.00 -3.35 15.50
CA ILE A 79 -8.99 -2.10 14.73
C ILE A 79 -9.53 -2.32 13.31
N ARG A 80 -9.11 -3.40 12.64
CA ARG A 80 -9.53 -3.72 11.28
C ARG A 80 -11.05 -3.91 11.16
N LEU A 81 -11.64 -4.62 12.14
CA LEU A 81 -13.08 -4.88 12.17
C LEU A 81 -13.90 -3.61 12.43
N GLN A 82 -13.35 -2.65 13.18
CA GLN A 82 -13.99 -1.33 13.40
C GLN A 82 -13.86 -0.44 12.16
N ALA A 83 -12.66 -0.41 11.53
CA ALA A 83 -12.39 0.43 10.38
C ALA A 83 -13.17 -0.01 9.12
N GLY A 84 -13.32 -1.31 8.89
CA GLY A 84 -13.93 -1.86 7.68
C GLY A 84 -15.30 -1.26 7.33
N PRO A 85 -16.30 -1.29 8.22
CA PRO A 85 -17.60 -0.68 7.96
C PRO A 85 -17.53 0.83 7.71
N LEU A 86 -16.67 1.55 8.45
CA LEU A 86 -16.48 3.01 8.30
C LEU A 86 -15.78 3.37 6.99
N MET A 87 -14.98 2.47 6.44
CA MET A 87 -14.37 2.56 5.12
C MET A 87 -15.32 2.11 3.99
N HIS A 88 -16.62 1.95 4.25
CA HIS A 88 -17.63 1.48 3.30
C HIS A 88 -17.39 0.07 2.73
N LEU A 89 -16.59 -0.75 3.42
CA LEU A 89 -16.31 -2.13 3.00
C LEU A 89 -17.34 -3.13 3.52
N GLY A 90 -18.27 -2.71 4.39
CA GLY A 90 -19.24 -3.58 5.04
C GLY A 90 -18.59 -4.53 6.05
N ASP A 91 -19.15 -5.72 6.22
CA ASP A 91 -18.54 -6.75 7.07
C ASP A 91 -17.24 -7.27 6.43
N VAL A 92 -16.14 -7.12 7.16
CA VAL A 92 -14.81 -7.51 6.73
C VAL A 92 -14.27 -8.75 7.46
N SER A 93 -15.07 -9.38 8.33
CA SER A 93 -14.66 -10.52 9.15
C SER A 93 -14.05 -11.68 8.36
N GLN A 94 -14.52 -11.88 7.11
CA GLN A 94 -14.04 -12.92 6.19
C GLN A 94 -13.29 -12.35 4.99
N ARG A 95 -12.84 -11.08 5.07
CA ARG A 95 -12.15 -10.41 3.97
C ARG A 95 -10.70 -10.12 4.31
N ASN A 96 -9.88 -10.00 3.25
CA ASN A 96 -8.46 -9.63 3.37
C ASN A 96 -8.23 -8.10 3.31
N VAL A 97 -9.27 -7.31 3.45
CA VAL A 97 -9.25 -5.83 3.46
C VAL A 97 -10.07 -5.31 4.63
N PRO A 98 -9.76 -4.09 5.13
CA PRO A 98 -8.59 -3.29 4.78
C PRO A 98 -7.29 -3.98 5.18
N LYS A 99 -6.16 -3.61 4.55
CA LYS A 99 -4.84 -4.03 4.99
C LYS A 99 -4.44 -3.21 6.21
N MET A 100 -3.84 -3.86 7.20
CA MET A 100 -3.25 -3.16 8.35
C MET A 100 -1.78 -2.88 8.03
N CYS A 101 -1.32 -1.67 8.26
CA CYS A 101 0.06 -1.30 7.97
C CYS A 101 0.64 -0.48 9.13
N LEU A 102 1.63 -1.04 9.81
CA LEU A 102 2.45 -0.31 10.75
C LEU A 102 3.45 0.55 9.97
N ILE A 103 3.61 1.78 10.42
CA ILE A 103 4.52 2.75 9.80
C ILE A 103 5.51 3.30 10.84
N ALA A 104 6.71 3.63 10.36
CA ALA A 104 7.78 4.23 11.13
C ALA A 104 8.65 5.10 10.22
N PRO A 105 9.54 5.97 10.75
CA PRO A 105 10.53 6.67 9.95
C PRO A 105 11.36 5.70 9.11
N ALA A 106 11.79 6.11 7.92
CA ALA A 106 12.64 5.30 7.05
C ALA A 106 14.04 5.08 7.66
N GLN A 107 14.65 3.93 7.42
CA GLN A 107 16.02 3.61 7.90
C GLN A 107 17.07 3.53 6.80
N ALA A 108 16.66 3.28 5.55
CA ALA A 108 17.57 3.08 4.44
C ALA A 108 17.55 4.26 3.43
N GLY A 109 17.13 5.44 3.88
CA GLY A 109 17.06 6.65 3.05
C GLY A 109 15.76 6.77 2.25
N GLY A 110 14.78 5.93 2.51
CA GLY A 110 13.45 6.03 1.93
C GLY A 110 12.59 7.16 2.54
N ALA A 111 11.32 7.20 2.15
CA ALA A 111 10.36 8.15 2.68
C ALA A 111 9.70 7.66 3.98
N ILE A 112 9.42 6.38 4.08
CA ILE A 112 8.70 5.77 5.20
C ILE A 112 9.01 4.26 5.26
N SER A 113 9.09 3.69 6.47
CA SER A 113 9.20 2.24 6.69
C SER A 113 7.83 1.65 6.96
N THR A 114 7.58 0.43 6.46
CA THR A 114 6.28 -0.23 6.57
C THR A 114 6.38 -1.68 6.99
N ARG A 115 5.34 -2.14 7.73
CA ARG A 115 5.06 -3.54 8.03
C ARG A 115 3.58 -3.80 7.72
N SER A 116 3.30 -4.45 6.60
CA SER A 116 1.93 -4.67 6.09
C SER A 116 1.42 -6.05 6.45
N PHE A 117 0.16 -6.16 6.87
CA PHE A 117 -0.50 -7.42 7.25
C PHE A 117 -1.60 -7.80 6.27
N ILE A 118 -1.71 -9.12 5.96
CA ILE A 118 -2.70 -9.68 5.02
C ILE A 118 -3.39 -10.90 5.65
N PRO A 119 -4.54 -10.77 6.24
CA PRO A 119 -4.85 -9.76 7.25
C PRO A 119 -4.07 -10.03 8.54
N HIS A 120 -3.74 -11.33 8.84
CA HIS A 120 -3.17 -11.80 10.10
C HIS A 120 -1.70 -12.20 10.00
N ARG A 121 -1.09 -12.05 8.84
CA ARG A 121 0.34 -12.34 8.61
C ARG A 121 1.05 -11.11 8.09
N CYS A 122 2.22 -10.84 8.66
CA CYS A 122 3.09 -9.78 8.17
C CYS A 122 3.69 -10.18 6.81
N HIS A 123 3.50 -9.34 5.82
CA HIS A 123 4.06 -9.54 4.50
C HIS A 123 5.56 -9.29 4.52
N THR A 124 6.34 -10.11 3.81
CA THR A 124 7.79 -9.92 3.66
C THR A 124 8.16 -8.73 2.77
N SER A 125 7.20 -8.20 2.05
CA SER A 125 7.29 -7.02 1.19
C SER A 125 6.07 -6.13 1.43
N ILE A 126 5.65 -5.35 0.44
CA ILE A 126 4.38 -4.64 0.40
C ILE A 126 3.74 -4.82 -0.98
N GLY A 127 2.42 -4.90 -1.05
CA GLY A 127 1.71 -4.94 -2.34
C GLY A 127 1.80 -3.59 -3.06
N VAL A 128 1.76 -3.62 -4.40
CA VAL A 128 1.86 -2.43 -5.26
C VAL A 128 0.90 -1.33 -4.82
N PHE A 129 -0.40 -1.59 -4.79
CA PHE A 129 -1.40 -0.60 -4.38
C PHE A 129 -1.35 -0.28 -2.88
N GLY A 130 -0.82 -1.20 -2.05
CA GLY A 130 -0.52 -0.89 -0.65
C GLY A 130 0.54 0.20 -0.53
N ALA A 131 1.64 0.09 -1.28
CA ALA A 131 2.68 1.10 -1.33
C ALA A 131 2.15 2.44 -1.89
N VAL A 132 1.31 2.39 -2.92
CA VAL A 132 0.66 3.57 -3.50
C VAL A 132 -0.25 4.28 -2.49
N SER A 133 -1.05 3.53 -1.72
CA SER A 133 -1.90 4.10 -0.66
C SER A 133 -1.08 4.70 0.47
N VAL A 134 -0.01 4.03 0.91
CA VAL A 134 0.93 4.58 1.93
C VAL A 134 1.58 5.86 1.44
N ALA A 135 2.11 5.88 0.21
CA ALA A 135 2.76 7.05 -0.37
C ALA A 135 1.80 8.24 -0.52
N ALA A 136 0.55 7.99 -0.93
CA ALA A 136 -0.49 9.03 -0.98
C ALA A 136 -0.75 9.61 0.41
N ALA A 137 -0.87 8.76 1.43
CA ALA A 137 -1.10 9.21 2.80
C ALA A 137 0.04 10.07 3.36
N CYS A 138 1.30 9.85 2.94
CA CYS A 138 2.43 10.70 3.32
C CYS A 138 2.28 12.16 2.88
N LEU A 139 1.44 12.43 1.88
CA LEU A 139 1.17 13.79 1.37
C LEU A 139 -0.09 14.43 1.94
N ILE A 140 -0.86 13.69 2.75
CA ILE A 140 -2.07 14.20 3.40
C ILE A 140 -1.67 14.87 4.72
N GLU A 141 -1.79 16.19 4.76
CA GLU A 141 -1.48 16.97 5.95
C GLU A 141 -2.30 16.49 7.15
N GLY A 142 -1.63 16.29 8.28
CA GLY A 142 -2.24 15.80 9.53
C GLY A 142 -2.46 14.30 9.59
N SER A 143 -2.18 13.52 8.52
CA SER A 143 -2.25 12.07 8.59
C SER A 143 -1.16 11.48 9.51
N VAL A 144 -1.41 10.29 10.06
CA VAL A 144 -0.38 9.59 10.86
C VAL A 144 0.86 9.27 10.01
N ALA A 145 0.72 9.09 8.68
CA ALA A 145 1.83 8.87 7.78
C ALA A 145 2.69 10.12 7.58
N ALA A 146 2.06 11.30 7.41
CA ALA A 146 2.78 12.55 7.24
C ALA A 146 3.64 12.91 8.47
N SER A 147 3.24 12.45 9.66
CA SER A 147 3.98 12.72 10.91
C SER A 147 5.33 12.00 10.99
N VAL A 148 5.51 10.90 10.25
CA VAL A 148 6.73 10.07 10.29
C VAL A 148 7.46 10.03 8.95
N ALA A 149 6.82 10.48 7.86
CA ALA A 149 7.37 10.42 6.52
C ALA A 149 8.38 11.55 6.27
N CYS A 150 9.43 11.23 5.51
CA CYS A 150 10.32 12.21 4.91
C CYS A 150 9.89 12.42 3.45
N THR A 151 9.27 13.58 3.16
CA THR A 151 8.77 13.89 1.81
C THR A 151 9.65 14.93 1.13
N VAL A 152 9.66 14.90 -0.21
CA VAL A 152 10.38 15.85 -1.06
C VAL A 152 9.44 16.92 -1.61
N THR A 153 9.98 18.06 -1.96
CA THR A 153 9.23 19.18 -2.61
C THR A 153 9.07 18.93 -4.11
N GLY A 154 8.14 19.64 -4.75
CA GLY A 154 7.89 19.60 -6.21
C GLY A 154 6.60 18.87 -6.58
N ASP A 155 6.18 19.02 -7.84
CA ASP A 155 4.93 18.47 -8.36
C ASP A 155 5.04 16.95 -8.70
N ILE A 156 6.24 16.49 -8.99
CA ILE A 156 6.54 15.06 -9.15
C ILE A 156 7.37 14.63 -7.96
N LYS A 157 6.87 13.67 -7.19
CA LYS A 157 7.51 13.15 -6.00
C LYS A 157 7.81 11.66 -6.16
N HIS A 158 9.05 11.28 -5.92
CA HIS A 158 9.44 9.88 -5.82
C HIS A 158 9.57 9.53 -4.33
N LEU A 159 8.66 8.74 -3.83
CA LEU A 159 8.65 8.27 -2.44
C LEU A 159 9.02 6.79 -2.40
N SER A 160 10.15 6.50 -1.79
CA SER A 160 10.57 5.13 -1.52
C SER A 160 9.89 4.63 -0.26
N VAL A 161 9.01 3.64 -0.41
CA VAL A 161 8.31 2.95 0.67
C VAL A 161 9.12 1.72 1.04
N GLU A 162 9.80 1.78 2.18
CA GLU A 162 10.60 0.67 2.70
C GLU A 162 9.73 -0.44 3.26
N HIS A 163 10.17 -1.68 3.08
CA HIS A 163 9.53 -2.90 3.58
C HIS A 163 10.60 -3.93 4.00
N PRO A 164 10.25 -5.05 4.66
CA PRO A 164 11.24 -5.95 5.26
C PRO A 164 12.35 -6.46 4.33
N THR A 165 12.11 -6.55 3.03
CA THR A 165 13.06 -7.12 2.06
C THR A 165 13.56 -6.13 1.01
N GLY A 166 13.32 -4.82 1.20
CA GLY A 166 13.74 -3.78 0.27
C GLY A 166 12.81 -2.58 0.26
N GLU A 167 12.53 -2.05 -0.93
CA GLU A 167 11.72 -0.86 -1.11
C GLU A 167 10.86 -0.92 -2.37
N PHE A 168 9.82 -0.06 -2.41
CA PHE A 168 9.09 0.31 -3.61
C PHE A 168 9.14 1.82 -3.81
N THR A 169 9.72 2.26 -4.91
CA THR A 169 9.64 3.66 -5.31
C THR A 169 8.30 3.93 -6.00
N VAL A 170 7.49 4.79 -5.38
CA VAL A 170 6.21 5.29 -5.91
C VAL A 170 6.43 6.69 -6.47
N GLU A 171 6.03 6.91 -7.71
CA GLU A 171 5.93 8.24 -8.31
C GLU A 171 4.53 8.80 -8.05
N LEU A 172 4.45 10.00 -7.50
CA LEU A 172 3.21 10.73 -7.27
C LEU A 172 3.26 12.04 -8.05
N ARG A 173 2.24 12.30 -8.86
CA ARG A 173 2.10 13.55 -9.62
C ARG A 173 1.00 14.40 -9.01
N LEU A 174 1.36 15.61 -8.63
CA LEU A 174 0.46 16.59 -8.08
C LEU A 174 0.10 17.62 -9.16
N GLY A 175 -1.14 18.12 -9.10
CA GLY A 175 -1.60 19.25 -9.89
C GLY A 175 -2.51 20.09 -9.02
N ASN A 176 -2.19 21.39 -8.85
CA ASN A 176 -2.91 22.28 -7.95
C ASN A 176 -3.04 21.70 -6.52
N ASP A 177 -1.95 21.17 -5.99
CA ASP A 177 -1.85 20.52 -4.67
C ASP A 177 -2.76 19.27 -4.49
N ARG A 178 -3.24 18.70 -5.59
CA ARG A 178 -4.03 17.48 -5.58
C ARG A 178 -3.26 16.34 -6.25
N LEU A 179 -3.42 15.14 -5.72
CA LEU A 179 -2.89 13.92 -6.35
C LEU A 179 -3.65 13.67 -7.66
N MET A 180 -2.93 13.74 -8.78
CA MET A 180 -3.47 13.54 -10.14
C MET A 180 -3.29 12.11 -10.62
N SER A 181 -2.09 11.57 -10.45
CA SER A 181 -1.77 10.18 -10.79
C SER A 181 -0.70 9.64 -9.87
N CYS A 182 -0.57 8.34 -9.85
CA CYS A 182 0.48 7.62 -9.14
C CYS A 182 1.02 6.49 -10.01
N GLY A 183 2.28 6.19 -9.84
CA GLY A 183 2.94 5.15 -10.61
C GLY A 183 4.02 4.44 -9.84
N LEU A 184 4.47 3.33 -10.39
CA LEU A 184 5.60 2.56 -9.86
C LEU A 184 6.72 2.51 -10.88
N MET A 185 7.91 2.76 -10.41
CA MET A 185 9.11 2.55 -11.20
C MET A 185 9.40 1.05 -11.29
N ARG A 186 9.50 0.53 -12.52
CA ARG A 186 9.77 -0.87 -12.83
C ARG A 186 10.83 -0.98 -13.90
N THR A 187 11.40 -2.15 -14.02
CA THR A 187 12.25 -2.52 -15.16
C THR A 187 11.59 -3.65 -15.90
N ALA A 188 11.68 -3.65 -17.24
CA ALA A 188 11.16 -4.71 -18.08
C ALA A 188 12.25 -5.16 -19.05
N ARG A 189 12.28 -6.45 -19.36
CA ARG A 189 13.15 -7.05 -20.36
C ARG A 189 12.31 -7.97 -21.23
N LEU A 190 12.46 -7.84 -22.54
CA LEU A 190 11.92 -8.81 -23.47
C LEU A 190 12.67 -10.14 -23.27
N LEU A 191 11.94 -11.18 -22.88
CA LEU A 191 12.50 -12.52 -22.67
C LEU A 191 12.18 -13.46 -23.85
N PHE A 192 11.07 -13.21 -24.54
CA PHE A 192 10.60 -14.02 -25.64
C PHE A 192 9.78 -13.16 -26.59
N ASP A 193 10.02 -13.35 -27.89
CA ASP A 193 9.22 -12.83 -28.99
C ASP A 193 9.00 -13.97 -30.01
N GLY A 194 7.77 -14.38 -30.21
CA GLY A 194 7.46 -15.53 -31.05
C GLY A 194 6.00 -15.93 -30.99
N VAL A 195 5.69 -17.06 -31.66
CA VAL A 195 4.35 -17.61 -31.76
C VAL A 195 4.23 -18.85 -30.87
N VAL A 196 3.18 -18.90 -30.09
CA VAL A 196 2.80 -20.10 -29.32
C VAL A 196 1.67 -20.82 -30.07
N CYS A 197 1.93 -22.07 -30.46
CA CYS A 197 0.90 -22.93 -31.06
C CYS A 197 0.07 -23.60 -29.96
N ILE A 198 -1.21 -23.26 -29.91
CA ILE A 198 -2.16 -23.87 -28.97
C ILE A 198 -2.98 -24.92 -29.74
N PRO A 199 -3.06 -26.17 -29.21
CA PRO A 199 -3.89 -27.19 -29.83
C PRO A 199 -5.35 -26.71 -29.96
N TRP A 200 -5.95 -26.95 -31.13
CA TRP A 200 -7.32 -26.52 -31.41
C TRP A 200 -8.34 -27.07 -30.42
N THR A 201 -8.08 -28.24 -29.86
CA THR A 201 -8.92 -28.85 -28.83
C THR A 201 -8.95 -28.10 -27.51
N LEU A 202 -7.90 -27.28 -27.22
CA LEU A 202 -7.82 -26.46 -26.01
C LEU A 202 -8.31 -25.02 -26.25
N TRP A 203 -8.16 -24.53 -27.46
CA TRP A 203 -8.58 -23.21 -27.84
C TRP A 203 -9.11 -23.20 -29.30
N PRO A 204 -10.42 -23.33 -29.48
CA PRO A 204 -11.01 -23.40 -30.83
C PRO A 204 -10.95 -22.05 -31.61
N GLY A 205 -10.32 -21.02 -31.08
CA GLY A 205 -10.20 -19.72 -31.72
C GLY A 205 -11.53 -18.97 -31.77
N ASN A 206 -11.48 -17.64 -31.95
CA ASN A 206 -12.65 -16.89 -32.38
C ASN A 206 -12.96 -17.30 -33.81
N GLN A 207 -14.01 -18.07 -34.04
CA GLN A 207 -14.57 -18.26 -35.39
C GLN A 207 -15.02 -16.88 -35.85
N GLY A 208 -14.31 -16.33 -36.79
CA GLY A 208 -14.30 -14.98 -37.26
C GLY A 208 -15.64 -14.22 -37.22
N ARG A 209 -15.53 -13.00 -36.76
CA ARG A 209 -16.39 -11.94 -37.32
C ARG A 209 -15.69 -11.28 -38.51
#